data_fceb99b20fe57dca034e13ab196cb7c4
#
_entry.id   fceb99b20fe57dca034e13ab196cb7c4
#
_cell.length_a   1.000
_cell.length_b   1.000
_cell.length_c   1.000
_cell.angle_alpha   90.00
_cell.angle_beta   90.00
_cell.angle_gamma   90.00
#
_symmetry.space_group_name_H-M   'P 1'
#
loop_
_entity.id
_entity.type
_entity.pdbx_description
1 polymer ?
#
loop_
_entity_poly.entity_id
_entity_poly.type
_entity_poly.pdbx_seq_one_letter_code
_entity_poly.pdbx_strand_id
1 'polypeptide(L)' 'MKVALIMGSISDEEIVKKAAAVLKDFSVDYECRVISAHRSLNLVLDYVESMEQNKIDIIIAFAGKA' A
#
# COMPACT_ATOMS: atom_id res chain seq x y z
N MET A 1 -0.92 6.54 13.85
CA MET A 1 -1.07 5.32 13.02
C MET A 1 -0.72 5.64 11.58
N LYS A 2 0.00 4.77 10.94
CA LYS A 2 0.38 4.93 9.54
C LYS A 2 -0.07 3.72 8.74
N VAL A 3 -0.69 3.97 7.58
CA VAL A 3 -1.22 2.94 6.69
C VAL A 3 -0.42 2.94 5.39
N ALA A 4 -0.04 1.77 4.93
CA ALA A 4 0.59 1.60 3.62
C ALA A 4 -0.44 1.04 2.65
N LEU A 5 -0.60 1.72 1.51
CA LEU A 5 -1.47 1.28 0.43
C LEU A 5 -0.59 0.72 -0.68
N ILE A 6 -0.68 -0.58 -0.92
CA ILE A 6 0.12 -1.26 -1.93
C ILE A 6 -0.77 -1.66 -3.09
N MET A 7 -0.41 -1.24 -4.29
CA MET A 7 -1.12 -1.64 -5.49
C MET A 7 -0.22 -2.52 -6.37
N GLY A 8 -0.80 -3.53 -6.99
CA GLY A 8 -0.06 -4.45 -7.83
C GLY A 8 0.30 -3.87 -9.20
N SER A 9 -0.46 -2.88 -9.65
CA SER A 9 -0.17 -2.20 -10.91
C SER A 9 -0.76 -0.80 -10.86
N ILE A 10 -0.32 0.03 -11.80
CA ILE A 10 -0.81 1.41 -11.89
C ILE A 10 -2.30 1.47 -12.24
N SER A 11 -2.85 0.38 -12.81
CA SER A 11 -4.27 0.33 -13.14
C SER A 11 -5.17 0.37 -11.91
N ASP A 12 -4.64 0.08 -10.72
CA ASP A 12 -5.39 0.15 -9.47
C ASP A 12 -5.39 1.57 -8.86
N GLU A 13 -4.74 2.52 -9.51
CA GLU A 13 -4.52 3.86 -8.96
C GLU A 13 -5.80 4.57 -8.56
N GLU A 14 -6.87 4.45 -9.35
CA GLU A 14 -8.11 5.15 -9.05
C GLU A 14 -8.74 4.68 -7.73
N ILE A 15 -8.71 3.37 -7.49
CA ILE A 15 -9.24 2.80 -6.26
C ILE A 15 -8.37 3.23 -5.09
N VAL A 16 -7.07 3.20 -5.27
CA VAL A 16 -6.12 3.60 -4.22
C VAL A 16 -6.28 5.09 -3.88
N LYS A 17 -6.50 5.93 -4.88
CA LYS A 17 -6.75 7.35 -4.64
C LYS A 17 -7.98 7.59 -3.79
N LYS A 18 -9.05 6.82 -4.02
CA LYS A 18 -10.27 6.93 -3.21
C LYS A 18 -10.00 6.52 -1.77
N ALA A 19 -9.26 5.43 -1.57
CA ALA A 19 -8.89 4.98 -0.24
C ALA A 19 -8.01 6.03 0.47
N ALA A 20 -7.04 6.59 -0.25
CA ALA A 20 -6.18 7.63 0.30
C ALA A 20 -6.96 8.87 0.71
N ALA A 21 -7.97 9.26 -0.08
CA ALA A 21 -8.80 10.40 0.26
C ALA A 21 -9.56 10.17 1.57
N VAL A 22 -10.08 8.97 1.79
CA VAL A 22 -10.75 8.62 3.03
C VAL A 22 -9.79 8.71 4.21
N LEU A 23 -8.58 8.16 4.07
CA LEU A 23 -7.57 8.23 5.13
C LEU A 23 -7.18 9.67 5.44
N LYS A 24 -7.05 10.49 4.42
CA LYS A 24 -6.75 11.90 4.59
C LYS A 24 -7.87 12.63 5.35
N ASP A 25 -9.11 12.32 5.04
CA ASP A 25 -10.25 12.92 5.71
C ASP A 25 -10.28 12.58 7.20
N PHE A 26 -9.79 11.39 7.57
CA PHE A 26 -9.69 10.98 8.96
C PHE A 26 -8.36 11.36 9.61
N SER A 27 -7.53 12.14 8.92
CA SER A 27 -6.22 12.56 9.41
C SER A 27 -5.30 11.40 9.74
N VAL A 28 -5.39 10.34 8.96
CA VAL A 28 -4.52 9.15 9.10
C VAL A 28 -3.36 9.28 8.13
N ASP A 29 -2.14 9.12 8.63
CA ASP A 29 -0.96 9.12 7.79
C ASP A 29 -0.95 7.89 6.90
N TYR A 30 -0.57 8.07 5.63
CA TYR A 30 -0.50 6.96 4.71
C TYR A 30 0.63 7.14 3.70
N GLU A 31 1.03 6.04 3.09
CA GLU A 31 1.93 6.06 1.94
C GLU A 31 1.41 5.08 0.89
N CYS A 32 1.72 5.35 -0.37
CA CYS A 32 1.30 4.51 -1.49
C CYS A 32 2.53 3.93 -2.17
N ARG A 33 2.47 2.63 -2.50
CA ARG A 33 3.55 1.94 -3.21
C ARG A 33 2.97 1.08 -4.33
N VAL A 34 3.69 1.05 -5.45
CA VAL A 34 3.36 0.13 -6.54
C VAL A 34 4.35 -1.02 -6.46
N ILE A 35 3.89 -2.18 -6.01
CA ILE A 35 4.73 -3.37 -5.87
C ILE A 35 3.97 -4.55 -6.46
N SER A 36 4.49 -5.10 -7.57
CA SER A 36 3.87 -6.25 -8.20
C SER A 36 4.44 -7.54 -7.62
N ALA A 37 3.62 -8.29 -6.88
CA ALA A 37 4.03 -9.57 -6.31
C ALA A 37 4.35 -10.59 -7.40
N HIS A 38 3.75 -10.47 -8.58
CA HIS A 38 4.01 -11.37 -9.69
C HIS A 38 5.39 -11.15 -10.29
N ARG A 39 5.91 -9.93 -10.22
CA ARG A 39 7.21 -9.58 -10.77
C ARG A 39 8.31 -9.57 -9.72
N SER A 40 7.97 -9.24 -8.49
CA SER A 40 8.97 -9.04 -7.44
C SER A 40 8.41 -9.37 -6.07
N LEU A 41 8.23 -10.67 -5.83
CA LEU A 41 7.82 -11.13 -4.51
C LEU A 41 8.80 -10.65 -3.43
N ASN A 42 10.09 -10.62 -3.74
CA ASN A 42 11.10 -10.17 -2.80
C ASN A 42 10.89 -8.73 -2.34
N LEU A 43 10.45 -7.84 -3.25
CA LEU A 43 10.17 -6.45 -2.88
C LEU A 43 9.01 -6.36 -1.92
N VAL A 44 7.98 -7.20 -2.09
CA VAL A 44 6.84 -7.24 -1.17
C VAL A 44 7.30 -7.70 0.20
N LEU A 45 8.09 -8.77 0.27
CA LEU A 45 8.61 -9.30 1.52
C LEU A 45 9.51 -8.29 2.22
N ASP A 46 10.40 -7.64 1.49
CA ASP A 46 11.27 -6.61 2.03
C ASP A 46 10.46 -5.45 2.60
N TYR A 47 9.40 -5.07 1.91
CA TYR A 47 8.53 -3.99 2.38
C TYR A 47 7.84 -4.37 3.70
N VAL A 48 7.31 -5.59 3.78
CA VAL A 48 6.65 -6.08 5.00
C VAL A 48 7.65 -6.12 6.17
N GLU A 49 8.88 -6.58 5.91
CA GLU A 49 9.92 -6.61 6.94
C GLU A 49 10.30 -5.22 7.43
N SER A 50 10.18 -4.21 6.58
CA SER A 50 10.53 -2.84 6.94
C SER A 50 9.44 -2.10 7.73
N MET A 51 8.28 -2.73 7.96
CA MET A 51 7.15 -2.09 8.62
C MET A 51 7.50 -1.46 9.96
N GLU A 52 8.22 -2.17 10.80
CA GLU A 52 8.58 -1.65 12.12
C GLU A 52 9.49 -0.43 12.01
N GLN A 53 10.48 -0.50 11.14
CA GLN A 53 11.42 0.61 10.93
C GLN A 53 10.72 1.85 10.40
N ASN A 54 9.75 1.66 9.53
CA ASN A 54 9.02 2.75 8.89
C ASN A 54 7.77 3.15 9.68
N LYS A 55 7.52 2.51 10.82
CA LYS A 55 6.38 2.78 11.69
C LYS A 55 5.05 2.62 10.97
N ILE A 56 4.95 1.59 10.12
CA ILE A 56 3.72 1.24 9.43
C ILE A 56 2.94 0.27 10.29
N ASP A 57 1.69 0.58 10.58
CA ASP A 57 0.83 -0.22 11.43
C ASP A 57 -0.06 -1.17 10.63
N ILE A 58 -0.50 -0.75 9.45
CA ILE A 58 -1.43 -1.50 8.62
C ILE A 58 -1.01 -1.44 7.17
N ILE A 59 -1.08 -2.59 6.49
CA ILE A 59 -0.88 -2.66 5.04
C ILE A 59 -2.20 -3.05 4.39
N ILE A 60 -2.65 -2.28 3.41
CA ILE A 60 -3.80 -2.61 2.60
C ILE A 60 -3.31 -2.87 1.18
N ALA A 61 -3.52 -4.08 0.70
CA ALA A 61 -3.10 -4.48 -0.64
C ALA A 61 -4.30 -4.47 -1.59
N PHE A 62 -4.10 -3.90 -2.75
CA PHE A 62 -5.12 -3.81 -3.80
C PHE A 62 -4.73 -4.71 -4.96
N ALA A 63 -5.53 -5.72 -5.23
CA ALA A 63 -5.32 -6.65 -6.33
C ALA A 63 -6.58 -6.67 -7.19
N GLY A 64 -6.64 -5.77 -8.15
CA GLY A 64 -7.84 -5.59 -8.97
C GLY A 64 -8.16 -6.77 -9.87
N LYS A 65 -7.14 -7.52 -10.26
CA LYS A 65 -7.31 -8.75 -11.04
C LYS A 65 -6.34 -9.79 -10.54
N ALA A 66 -6.89 -10.81 -9.97
CA ALA A 66 -6.10 -11.95 -9.52
C ALA A 66 -5.78 -12.87 -10.71
#